data_721251c158b9d19ad1ebcb093fcae985
#
_entry.id   721251c158b9d19ad1ebcb093fcae985
#
_cell.length_a   1.000
_cell.length_b   1.000
_cell.length_c   1.000
_cell.angle_alpha   90.00
_cell.angle_beta   90.00
_cell.angle_gamma   90.00
#
_symmetry.space_group_name_H-M   'P 1'
#
loop_
_entity.id
_entity.type
_entity.pdbx_description
1 polymer ?
#
loop_
_entity_poly.entity_id
_entity_poly.type
_entity_poly.pdbx_seq_one_letter_code
_entity_poly.pdbx_strand_id
1 'polypeptide(L)'
;MAPPSTTHSKEERAARRIIEILMSSMPDRMELNKIKHKVSEEEGLEKVLKDYEILRYLKEDEMKTGIVNLLVGKKVRSASGIYTVAVMTKPSRCPKDRPCSYCPGGVDYGTPQSYLGKEPALMRGIQSNFDPYRQVMYRLTQYSTLGHRPSKIQLIIMGGTFPATDLDYQEWFVTRCLEAMNDYPEFKPYRWRSLEEAQLRNESSRVRCIGITMETRPDWAKEHHTDRMIRLGATLVEIGVQTLDDETLMRVNRGCTVKDVKEATRILRDSGLKVGYHMMPGLPGNTREKDLEDLRRIFSDEDFRPDYLKIYPTLVIEGTELYAEWLAGRYRALGNDEAVDLLVEAHKNFPKWVRVARIQRDVPAHIIRDGVTKSNLREIVDARLRMLGIRCRCIRCREVGLARVRGEDVSNLRPEIKVEEYAAGGGIELFISLEDQDFLVGFLRLRVPSERAHRPEVIGAGVIRELHIYGPQIPVGEKSREAYQHHGLGATLLSKAEEIARDRFGLKRIVVLPGVGVRGYYRKRGYRRLPSSPYMMKRIAQ
;
A
#
# COMPACT_ATOMS: atom_id res chain seq x y z
N MET A 1 -35.92 24.87 -39.80
CA MET A 1 -35.21 25.10 -38.53
C MET A 1 -33.80 24.56 -38.68
N ALA A 2 -32.80 25.43 -38.71
CA ALA A 2 -31.41 25.02 -38.76
C ALA A 2 -31.03 24.39 -37.39
N PRO A 3 -30.15 23.35 -37.35
CA PRO A 3 -29.70 22.78 -36.08
C PRO A 3 -28.93 23.82 -35.27
N PRO A 4 -29.00 23.82 -33.94
CA PRO A 4 -28.30 24.78 -33.12
C PRO A 4 -26.79 24.63 -33.33
N SER A 5 -26.10 25.72 -33.63
CA SER A 5 -24.66 25.81 -33.71
C SER A 5 -24.10 25.48 -32.33
N THR A 6 -23.43 24.34 -32.18
CA THR A 6 -22.65 23.98 -31.01
C THR A 6 -21.45 24.91 -30.90
N THR A 7 -21.60 26.00 -30.17
CA THR A 7 -20.47 26.90 -29.81
C THR A 7 -19.59 26.17 -28.82
N HIS A 8 -18.51 25.53 -29.29
CA HIS A 8 -17.48 24.94 -28.44
C HIS A 8 -16.89 26.00 -27.52
N SER A 9 -16.73 25.68 -26.26
CA SER A 9 -16.09 26.59 -25.30
C SER A 9 -14.63 26.89 -25.73
N LYS A 10 -14.07 28.05 -25.33
CA LYS A 10 -12.65 28.34 -25.58
C LYS A 10 -11.73 27.23 -25.08
N GLU A 11 -12.06 26.66 -23.92
CA GLU A 11 -11.31 25.53 -23.33
C GLU A 11 -11.36 24.28 -24.21
N GLU A 12 -12.52 23.96 -24.78
CA GLU A 12 -12.71 22.81 -25.67
C GLU A 12 -11.90 22.97 -26.96
N ARG A 13 -11.94 24.17 -27.59
CA ARG A 13 -11.15 24.45 -28.80
C ARG A 13 -9.66 24.33 -28.51
N ALA A 14 -9.18 24.93 -27.42
CA ALA A 14 -7.79 24.84 -27.00
C ALA A 14 -7.37 23.39 -26.76
N ALA A 15 -8.18 22.63 -26.02
CA ALA A 15 -7.90 21.23 -25.73
C ALA A 15 -7.84 20.37 -27.00
N ARG A 16 -8.79 20.53 -27.92
CA ARG A 16 -8.83 19.81 -29.20
C ARG A 16 -7.59 20.13 -30.05
N ARG A 17 -7.21 21.39 -30.14
CA ARG A 17 -6.03 21.82 -30.87
C ARG A 17 -4.73 21.26 -30.29
N ILE A 18 -4.62 21.23 -28.95
CA ILE A 18 -3.49 20.57 -28.28
C ILE A 18 -3.46 19.08 -28.63
N ILE A 19 -4.60 18.38 -28.57
CA ILE A 19 -4.71 16.94 -28.90
C ILE A 19 -4.24 16.69 -30.34
N GLU A 20 -4.67 17.50 -31.30
CA GLU A 20 -4.24 17.39 -32.72
C GLU A 20 -2.72 17.52 -32.88
N ILE A 21 -2.10 18.49 -32.20
CA ILE A 21 -0.64 18.64 -32.19
C ILE A 21 0.02 17.41 -31.57
N LEU A 22 -0.50 16.92 -30.44
CA LEU A 22 0.04 15.72 -29.78
C LEU A 22 -0.08 14.46 -30.64
N MET A 23 -1.16 14.33 -31.41
CA MET A 23 -1.35 13.22 -32.34
C MET A 23 -0.32 13.23 -33.48
N SER A 24 0.11 14.39 -33.91
CA SER A 24 1.04 14.54 -35.05
C SER A 24 2.52 14.46 -34.66
N SER A 25 2.89 14.93 -33.47
CA SER A 25 4.32 15.13 -33.10
C SER A 25 4.80 14.29 -31.93
N MET A 26 3.90 13.78 -31.07
CA MET A 26 4.26 13.04 -29.84
C MET A 26 5.44 13.68 -29.07
N PRO A 27 5.32 14.94 -28.63
CA PRO A 27 6.41 15.71 -28.05
C PRO A 27 6.84 15.16 -26.67
N ASP A 28 8.01 15.59 -26.22
CA ASP A 28 8.41 15.37 -24.83
C ASP A 28 7.62 16.24 -23.84
N ARG A 29 7.91 16.08 -22.54
CA ARG A 29 7.20 16.80 -21.46
C ARG A 29 7.45 18.31 -21.48
N MET A 30 8.63 18.73 -21.91
CA MET A 30 9.01 20.14 -21.95
C MET A 30 8.32 20.83 -23.14
N GLU A 31 8.30 20.18 -24.29
CA GLU A 31 7.58 20.62 -25.48
C GLU A 31 6.08 20.67 -25.26
N LEU A 32 5.50 19.65 -24.60
CA LEU A 32 4.08 19.67 -24.22
C LEU A 32 3.73 20.94 -23.42
N ASN A 33 4.54 21.32 -22.46
CA ASN A 33 4.28 22.54 -21.68
C ASN A 33 4.33 23.79 -22.55
N LYS A 34 5.28 23.90 -23.49
CA LYS A 34 5.35 25.00 -24.46
C LYS A 34 4.11 25.04 -25.34
N ILE A 35 3.69 23.91 -25.89
CA ILE A 35 2.47 23.80 -26.71
C ILE A 35 1.25 24.28 -25.94
N LYS A 36 1.07 23.81 -24.68
CA LYS A 36 -0.03 24.22 -23.83
C LYS A 36 -0.06 25.74 -23.59
N HIS A 37 1.07 26.32 -23.27
CA HIS A 37 1.17 27.79 -23.10
C HIS A 37 0.76 28.51 -24.36
N LYS A 38 1.39 28.17 -25.49
CA LYS A 38 1.14 28.81 -26.79
C LYS A 38 -0.34 28.72 -27.19
N VAL A 39 -0.92 27.53 -27.16
CA VAL A 39 -2.31 27.34 -27.57
C VAL A 39 -3.30 28.00 -26.61
N SER A 40 -3.01 27.99 -25.30
CA SER A 40 -3.88 28.67 -24.32
C SER A 40 -3.87 30.19 -24.51
N GLU A 41 -2.73 30.77 -24.85
CA GLU A 41 -2.58 32.20 -25.18
C GLU A 41 -3.31 32.57 -26.49
N GLU A 42 -3.11 31.77 -27.54
CA GLU A 42 -3.75 31.99 -28.85
C GLU A 42 -5.28 31.87 -28.80
N GLU A 43 -5.82 30.99 -27.94
CA GLU A 43 -7.26 30.86 -27.72
C GLU A 43 -7.83 31.82 -26.67
N GLY A 44 -7.00 32.68 -26.11
CA GLY A 44 -7.39 33.72 -25.16
C GLY A 44 -7.93 33.16 -23.84
N LEU A 45 -7.28 32.10 -23.30
CA LEU A 45 -7.59 31.53 -21.99
C LEU A 45 -6.86 32.32 -20.89
N GLU A 46 -7.55 32.55 -19.77
CA GLU A 46 -6.95 33.19 -18.58
C GLU A 46 -5.91 32.31 -17.90
N LYS A 47 -5.97 31.00 -18.12
CA LYS A 47 -5.07 30.00 -17.51
C LYS A 47 -4.68 28.94 -18.53
N VAL A 48 -3.45 28.46 -18.43
CA VAL A 48 -2.96 27.33 -19.22
C VAL A 48 -3.71 26.06 -18.81
N LEU A 49 -4.24 25.32 -19.80
CA LEU A 49 -4.95 24.06 -19.54
C LEU A 49 -4.05 23.07 -18.84
N LYS A 50 -4.59 22.44 -17.81
CA LYS A 50 -3.93 21.32 -17.13
C LYS A 50 -4.13 20.03 -17.92
N ASP A 51 -3.20 19.09 -17.78
CA ASP A 51 -3.22 17.83 -18.51
C ASP A 51 -4.56 17.09 -18.39
N TYR A 52 -5.15 17.08 -17.19
CA TYR A 52 -6.44 16.42 -16.94
C TYR A 52 -7.61 17.14 -17.61
N GLU A 53 -7.51 18.44 -17.89
CA GLU A 53 -8.54 19.20 -18.62
C GLU A 53 -8.50 18.83 -20.09
N ILE A 54 -7.31 18.65 -20.66
CA ILE A 54 -7.14 18.18 -22.04
C ILE A 54 -7.66 16.72 -22.18
N LEU A 55 -7.37 15.85 -21.22
CA LEU A 55 -7.83 14.45 -21.21
C LEU A 55 -9.35 14.29 -21.31
N ARG A 56 -10.15 15.27 -20.84
CA ARG A 56 -11.62 15.23 -20.90
C ARG A 56 -12.16 15.29 -22.33
N TYR A 57 -11.37 15.85 -23.24
CA TYR A 57 -11.76 16.06 -24.64
C TYR A 57 -11.20 14.99 -25.59
N LEU A 58 -10.48 13.98 -25.09
CA LEU A 58 -10.03 12.85 -25.90
C LEU A 58 -11.22 11.98 -26.34
N LYS A 59 -11.24 11.63 -27.61
CA LYS A 59 -12.17 10.64 -28.17
C LYS A 59 -11.71 9.22 -27.83
N GLU A 60 -12.58 8.25 -28.02
CA GLU A 60 -12.34 6.85 -27.62
C GLU A 60 -11.17 6.19 -28.37
N ASP A 61 -10.99 6.52 -29.64
CA ASP A 61 -9.88 6.11 -30.49
C ASP A 61 -8.55 6.77 -30.08
N GLU A 62 -8.59 8.07 -29.77
CA GLU A 62 -7.44 8.84 -29.28
C GLU A 62 -6.97 8.35 -27.91
N MET A 63 -7.87 7.86 -27.06
CA MET A 63 -7.54 7.25 -25.77
C MET A 63 -6.68 5.98 -25.87
N LYS A 64 -6.65 5.35 -27.04
CA LYS A 64 -5.83 4.17 -27.32
C LYS A 64 -4.40 4.50 -27.76
N THR A 65 -4.10 5.76 -27.94
CA THR A 65 -2.81 6.26 -28.39
C THR A 65 -1.85 6.56 -27.23
N GLY A 66 -0.56 6.81 -27.54
CA GLY A 66 0.45 7.19 -26.56
C GLY A 66 0.20 8.54 -25.86
N ILE A 67 -0.70 9.39 -26.38
CA ILE A 67 -1.07 10.71 -25.83
C ILE A 67 -1.55 10.59 -24.37
N VAL A 68 -2.36 9.57 -24.07
CA VAL A 68 -2.83 9.33 -22.69
C VAL A 68 -1.64 9.21 -21.75
N ASN A 69 -0.60 8.49 -22.14
CA ASN A 69 0.60 8.32 -21.34
C ASN A 69 1.38 9.63 -21.12
N LEU A 70 1.28 10.58 -22.02
CA LEU A 70 1.91 11.89 -21.89
C LEU A 70 1.11 12.82 -20.96
N LEU A 71 -0.21 12.77 -21.03
CA LEU A 71 -1.13 13.63 -20.27
C LEU A 71 -1.48 13.10 -18.87
N VAL A 72 -1.32 11.77 -18.60
CA VAL A 72 -1.58 11.22 -17.28
C VAL A 72 -0.58 11.72 -16.26
N GLY A 73 -1.09 12.43 -15.25
CA GLY A 73 -0.31 12.95 -14.14
C GLY A 73 0.10 11.87 -13.12
N LYS A 74 1.30 12.01 -12.52
CA LYS A 74 1.79 11.17 -11.41
C LYS A 74 1.77 9.67 -11.72
N LYS A 75 2.42 9.26 -12.81
CA LYS A 75 2.56 7.85 -13.28
C LYS A 75 2.95 6.85 -12.19
N VAL A 76 3.73 7.27 -11.20
CA VAL A 76 4.13 6.46 -10.02
C VAL A 76 2.93 5.80 -9.32
N ARG A 77 1.74 6.41 -9.38
CA ARG A 77 0.55 5.90 -8.66
C ARG A 77 -0.01 4.59 -9.20
N SER A 78 0.23 4.26 -10.46
CA SER A 78 -0.22 3.03 -11.11
C SER A 78 0.95 2.11 -11.50
N ALA A 79 2.19 2.54 -11.30
CA ALA A 79 3.39 1.84 -11.76
C ALA A 79 3.54 0.43 -11.18
N SER A 80 3.11 0.22 -9.93
CA SER A 80 3.14 -1.10 -9.29
C SER A 80 1.92 -1.99 -9.62
N GLY A 81 1.09 -1.60 -10.60
CA GLY A 81 -0.04 -2.41 -11.09
C GLY A 81 -1.33 -2.29 -10.27
N ILE A 82 -1.37 -1.43 -9.28
CA ILE A 82 -2.51 -1.21 -8.39
C ILE A 82 -2.64 0.27 -8.02
N TYR A 83 -3.84 0.68 -7.57
CA TYR A 83 -4.05 1.98 -6.94
C TYR A 83 -4.31 1.85 -5.46
N THR A 84 -3.79 2.78 -4.67
CA THR A 84 -3.99 2.82 -3.23
C THR A 84 -5.06 3.85 -2.86
N VAL A 85 -6.07 3.42 -2.13
CA VAL A 85 -7.09 4.29 -1.52
C VAL A 85 -6.97 4.20 -0.01
N ALA A 86 -6.50 5.28 0.62
CA ALA A 86 -6.45 5.40 2.08
C ALA A 86 -7.70 6.12 2.57
N VAL A 87 -8.37 5.53 3.54
CA VAL A 87 -9.56 6.04 4.22
C VAL A 87 -9.29 6.19 5.71
N MET A 88 -9.86 7.22 6.33
CA MET A 88 -9.66 7.56 7.72
C MET A 88 -10.93 7.24 8.52
N THR A 89 -10.76 6.53 9.64
CA THR A 89 -11.86 6.29 10.60
C THR A 89 -12.21 7.57 11.37
N LYS A 90 -13.42 7.63 11.94
CA LYS A 90 -13.76 8.71 12.86
C LYS A 90 -12.81 8.74 14.06
N PRO A 91 -12.62 9.89 14.71
CA PRO A 91 -11.89 9.97 15.97
C PRO A 91 -12.43 8.97 16.99
N SER A 92 -11.53 8.20 17.59
CA SER A 92 -11.82 7.25 18.65
C SER A 92 -10.71 7.29 19.70
N ARG A 93 -11.05 7.01 20.97
CA ARG A 93 -10.06 6.97 22.03
C ARG A 93 -9.08 5.80 21.81
N CYS A 94 -7.81 6.05 22.19
CA CYS A 94 -6.84 4.97 22.27
C CYS A 94 -7.34 3.91 23.28
N PRO A 95 -7.16 2.59 22.99
CA PRO A 95 -7.55 1.54 23.95
C PRO A 95 -6.66 1.48 25.21
N LYS A 96 -5.81 2.48 25.42
CA LYS A 96 -4.98 2.67 26.62
C LYS A 96 -5.47 3.89 27.40
N ASP A 97 -5.19 3.91 28.69
CA ASP A 97 -5.53 5.04 29.57
C ASP A 97 -4.81 6.33 29.14
N ARG A 98 -3.55 6.23 28.74
CA ARG A 98 -2.76 7.36 28.21
C ARG A 98 -2.13 7.03 26.85
N PRO A 99 -2.07 8.01 25.94
CA PRO A 99 -1.34 7.86 24.67
C PRO A 99 0.15 7.54 24.89
N CYS A 100 0.85 7.11 23.82
CA CYS A 100 2.30 7.06 23.85
C CYS A 100 2.87 8.48 23.94
N SER A 101 4.03 8.68 24.59
CA SER A 101 4.62 10.00 24.85
C SER A 101 4.85 10.85 23.58
N TYR A 102 5.07 10.20 22.45
CA TYR A 102 5.27 10.82 21.13
C TYR A 102 3.99 10.97 20.30
N CYS A 103 2.83 10.51 20.79
CA CYS A 103 1.63 10.33 19.98
C CYS A 103 0.77 11.59 19.98
N PRO A 104 0.65 12.31 18.87
CA PRO A 104 -0.14 13.53 18.79
C PRO A 104 -1.63 13.23 18.51
N GLY A 105 -2.45 14.29 18.61
CA GLY A 105 -3.87 14.27 18.23
C GLY A 105 -4.74 13.45 19.19
N GLY A 106 -5.84 12.98 18.69
CA GLY A 106 -6.84 12.23 19.45
C GLY A 106 -8.20 12.90 19.47
N VAL A 107 -9.14 12.30 20.19
CA VAL A 107 -10.54 12.74 20.26
C VAL A 107 -10.67 14.19 20.70
N ASP A 108 -9.88 14.62 21.67
CA ASP A 108 -9.90 15.98 22.22
C ASP A 108 -9.46 17.04 21.19
N TYR A 109 -8.78 16.64 20.14
CA TYR A 109 -8.37 17.47 19.00
C TYR A 109 -9.25 17.26 17.75
N GLY A 110 -10.33 16.48 17.86
CA GLY A 110 -11.20 16.15 16.74
C GLY A 110 -10.54 15.30 15.65
N THR A 111 -9.43 14.62 15.97
CA THR A 111 -8.67 13.77 15.04
C THR A 111 -8.56 12.35 15.57
N PRO A 112 -8.39 11.33 14.71
CA PRO A 112 -7.97 10.02 15.17
C PRO A 112 -6.62 10.09 15.87
N GLN A 113 -6.39 9.17 16.82
CA GLN A 113 -5.13 9.12 17.57
C GLN A 113 -3.94 8.96 16.61
N SER A 114 -2.86 9.68 16.88
CA SER A 114 -1.62 9.72 16.06
C SER A 114 -1.70 10.59 14.80
N TYR A 115 -2.76 11.39 14.62
CA TYR A 115 -2.97 12.27 13.46
C TYR A 115 -3.24 13.71 13.89
N LEU A 116 -2.78 14.68 13.07
CA LEU A 116 -2.74 16.12 13.40
C LEU A 116 -3.75 16.99 12.64
N GLY A 117 -4.52 16.41 11.71
CA GLY A 117 -5.46 17.16 10.89
C GLY A 117 -4.89 17.73 9.58
N LYS A 118 -3.58 17.61 9.37
CA LYS A 118 -2.87 18.16 8.17
C LYS A 118 -2.41 17.08 7.18
N GLU A 119 -2.49 15.82 7.55
CA GLU A 119 -2.13 14.71 6.68
C GLU A 119 -3.16 14.56 5.54
N PRO A 120 -2.73 14.29 4.30
CA PRO A 120 -3.63 14.26 3.14
C PRO A 120 -4.79 13.26 3.26
N ALA A 121 -4.59 12.13 3.95
CA ALA A 121 -5.65 11.16 4.19
C ALA A 121 -6.66 11.67 5.21
N LEU A 122 -6.20 12.28 6.31
CA LEU A 122 -7.06 12.83 7.33
C LEU A 122 -7.84 14.05 6.83
N MET A 123 -7.21 14.93 6.03
CA MET A 123 -7.92 16.06 5.42
C MET A 123 -9.11 15.59 4.58
N ARG A 124 -8.94 14.50 3.80
CA ARG A 124 -10.07 13.88 3.07
C ARG A 124 -11.12 13.29 4.01
N GLY A 125 -10.68 12.67 5.12
CA GLY A 125 -11.57 12.17 6.17
C GLY A 125 -12.45 13.27 6.73
N ILE A 126 -11.85 14.39 7.13
CA ILE A 126 -12.55 15.58 7.65
C ILE A 126 -13.52 16.14 6.61
N GLN A 127 -13.08 16.37 5.37
CA GLN A 127 -13.91 16.87 4.27
C GLN A 127 -15.11 15.96 3.96
N SER A 128 -14.98 14.67 4.23
CA SER A 128 -16.03 13.67 4.02
C SER A 128 -16.84 13.40 5.30
N ASN A 129 -16.63 14.14 6.37
CA ASN A 129 -17.19 13.85 7.71
C ASN A 129 -16.94 12.39 8.13
N PHE A 130 -15.75 11.87 7.85
CA PHE A 130 -15.32 10.48 8.09
C PHE A 130 -16.24 9.40 7.46
N ASP A 131 -17.13 9.77 6.55
CA ASP A 131 -17.94 8.81 5.81
C ASP A 131 -17.06 7.98 4.85
N PRO A 132 -16.97 6.66 5.01
CA PRO A 132 -16.06 5.81 4.22
C PRO A 132 -16.47 5.74 2.74
N TYR A 133 -17.76 5.77 2.43
CA TYR A 133 -18.27 5.76 1.05
C TYR A 133 -17.80 7.01 0.30
N ARG A 134 -17.99 8.20 0.90
CA ARG A 134 -17.57 9.48 0.31
C ARG A 134 -16.06 9.55 0.12
N GLN A 135 -15.27 9.11 1.11
CA GLN A 135 -13.81 9.11 1.01
C GLN A 135 -13.31 8.28 -0.18
N VAL A 136 -13.88 7.08 -0.37
CA VAL A 136 -13.53 6.19 -1.50
C VAL A 136 -13.97 6.82 -2.81
N MET A 137 -15.23 7.27 -2.93
CA MET A 137 -15.76 7.88 -4.14
C MET A 137 -14.95 9.09 -4.57
N TYR A 138 -14.66 10.03 -3.67
CA TYR A 138 -13.86 11.20 -3.97
C TYR A 138 -12.43 10.84 -4.41
N ARG A 139 -11.84 9.81 -3.79
CA ARG A 139 -10.50 9.38 -4.17
C ARG A 139 -10.46 8.72 -5.55
N LEU A 140 -11.44 7.92 -5.89
CA LEU A 140 -11.57 7.31 -7.21
C LEU A 140 -11.83 8.39 -8.28
N THR A 141 -12.71 9.34 -8.00
CA THR A 141 -12.96 10.49 -8.88
C THR A 141 -11.70 11.30 -9.11
N GLN A 142 -10.92 11.57 -8.04
CA GLN A 142 -9.64 12.27 -8.17
C GLN A 142 -8.64 11.52 -9.07
N TYR A 143 -8.59 10.19 -8.98
CA TYR A 143 -7.76 9.41 -9.90
C TYR A 143 -8.23 9.55 -11.35
N SER A 144 -9.53 9.40 -11.60
CA SER A 144 -10.10 9.52 -12.94
C SER A 144 -9.93 10.92 -13.52
N THR A 145 -10.08 11.97 -12.71
CA THR A 145 -9.81 13.37 -13.12
C THR A 145 -8.35 13.57 -13.55
N LEU A 146 -7.40 12.82 -12.96
CA LEU A 146 -5.98 12.86 -13.34
C LEU A 146 -5.66 11.92 -14.53
N GLY A 147 -6.66 11.36 -15.20
CA GLY A 147 -6.49 10.48 -16.36
C GLY A 147 -6.23 9.02 -16.03
N HIS A 148 -6.28 8.62 -14.75
CA HIS A 148 -6.13 7.23 -14.37
C HIS A 148 -7.43 6.45 -14.52
N ARG A 149 -7.32 5.12 -14.73
CA ARG A 149 -8.46 4.18 -14.77
C ARG A 149 -8.36 3.21 -13.59
N PRO A 150 -8.72 3.62 -12.35
CA PRO A 150 -8.57 2.77 -11.17
C PRO A 150 -9.53 1.58 -11.26
N SER A 151 -9.00 0.37 -11.41
CA SER A 151 -9.79 -0.86 -11.43
C SER A 151 -9.33 -1.90 -10.39
N LYS A 152 -8.12 -1.75 -9.83
CA LYS A 152 -7.55 -2.63 -8.81
C LYS A 152 -7.11 -1.79 -7.62
N ILE A 153 -7.85 -1.87 -6.52
CA ILE A 153 -7.68 -1.01 -5.35
C ILE A 153 -7.11 -1.79 -4.17
N GLN A 154 -5.98 -1.33 -3.65
CA GLN A 154 -5.52 -1.63 -2.30
C GLN A 154 -6.14 -0.59 -1.36
N LEU A 155 -7.12 -1.01 -0.57
CA LEU A 155 -7.72 -0.18 0.46
C LEU A 155 -6.81 -0.14 1.70
N ILE A 156 -6.59 1.03 2.29
CA ILE A 156 -5.85 1.17 3.56
C ILE A 156 -6.77 1.86 4.55
N ILE A 157 -7.10 1.18 5.63
CA ILE A 157 -7.90 1.71 6.75
C ILE A 157 -6.93 2.27 7.77
N MET A 158 -7.01 3.58 8.01
CA MET A 158 -6.15 4.36 8.89
C MET A 158 -7.00 4.97 10.02
N GLY A 159 -6.36 5.32 11.14
CA GLY A 159 -7.05 6.01 12.23
C GLY A 159 -6.77 5.44 13.63
N GLY A 160 -5.56 4.93 13.84
CA GLY A 160 -5.12 4.39 15.13
C GLY A 160 -5.30 2.87 15.21
N THR A 161 -5.93 2.38 16.29
CA THR A 161 -6.14 0.93 16.50
C THR A 161 -7.54 0.54 16.02
N PHE A 162 -7.70 0.31 14.73
CA PHE A 162 -9.01 -0.01 14.14
C PHE A 162 -9.70 -1.22 14.80
N PRO A 163 -9.02 -2.34 15.12
CA PRO A 163 -9.65 -3.47 15.82
C PRO A 163 -10.18 -3.16 17.23
N ALA A 164 -9.80 -2.03 17.83
CA ALA A 164 -10.29 -1.59 19.12
C ALA A 164 -11.60 -0.76 19.05
N THR A 165 -12.08 -0.46 17.85
CA THR A 165 -13.35 0.23 17.66
C THR A 165 -14.52 -0.76 17.81
N ASP A 166 -15.74 -0.22 17.92
CA ASP A 166 -16.95 -1.02 17.97
C ASP A 166 -17.09 -1.98 16.78
N LEU A 167 -17.55 -3.21 17.02
CA LEU A 167 -17.61 -4.26 16.00
C LEU A 167 -18.58 -3.94 14.86
N ASP A 168 -19.73 -3.31 15.17
CA ASP A 168 -20.71 -2.93 14.17
C ASP A 168 -20.17 -1.77 13.32
N TYR A 169 -19.44 -0.85 13.96
CA TYR A 169 -18.74 0.21 13.25
C TYR A 169 -17.67 -0.33 12.29
N GLN A 170 -16.88 -1.32 12.70
CA GLN A 170 -15.89 -1.95 11.82
C GLN A 170 -16.55 -2.55 10.57
N GLU A 171 -17.63 -3.30 10.77
CA GLU A 171 -18.35 -3.97 9.68
C GLU A 171 -19.02 -2.95 8.75
N TRP A 172 -19.72 -1.97 9.31
CA TRP A 172 -20.30 -0.86 8.56
C TRP A 172 -19.24 -0.12 7.73
N PHE A 173 -18.11 0.23 8.36
CA PHE A 173 -17.05 1.00 7.70
C PHE A 173 -16.49 0.29 6.48
N VAL A 174 -16.15 -0.99 6.61
CA VAL A 174 -15.62 -1.79 5.51
C VAL A 174 -16.69 -2.02 4.42
N THR A 175 -17.91 -2.34 4.83
CA THR A 175 -19.05 -2.51 3.91
C THR A 175 -19.24 -1.27 3.04
N ARG A 176 -19.24 -0.08 3.66
CA ARG A 176 -19.41 1.18 2.93
C ARG A 176 -18.25 1.49 1.99
N CYS A 177 -17.00 1.13 2.34
CA CYS A 177 -15.88 1.24 1.42
C CYS A 177 -16.05 0.34 0.19
N LEU A 178 -16.50 -0.89 0.38
CA LEU A 178 -16.76 -1.83 -0.72
C LEU A 178 -17.92 -1.38 -1.60
N GLU A 179 -19.00 -0.87 -1.00
CA GLU A 179 -20.14 -0.34 -1.75
C GLU A 179 -19.75 0.84 -2.65
N ALA A 180 -18.88 1.75 -2.17
CA ALA A 180 -18.38 2.84 -2.99
C ALA A 180 -17.62 2.33 -4.22
N MET A 181 -16.79 1.29 -4.07
CA MET A 181 -16.10 0.68 -5.21
C MET A 181 -17.09 -0.04 -6.15
N ASN A 182 -18.14 -0.65 -5.61
CA ASN A 182 -19.16 -1.36 -6.37
C ASN A 182 -20.05 -0.41 -7.18
N ASP A 183 -20.29 0.79 -6.67
CA ASP A 183 -21.20 1.77 -7.27
C ASP A 183 -20.47 2.74 -8.21
N TYR A 184 -19.13 2.90 -8.06
CA TYR A 184 -18.36 3.85 -8.87
C TYR A 184 -18.54 3.61 -10.38
N PRO A 185 -18.77 4.66 -11.22
CA PRO A 185 -18.60 6.09 -10.91
C PRO A 185 -19.84 6.81 -10.34
N GLU A 186 -20.94 6.14 -10.11
CA GLU A 186 -22.21 6.73 -9.71
C GLU A 186 -22.31 6.84 -8.19
N PHE A 187 -22.62 8.04 -7.67
CA PHE A 187 -23.03 8.19 -6.28
C PHE A 187 -24.45 7.65 -6.10
N LYS A 188 -24.61 6.63 -5.22
CA LYS A 188 -25.92 6.05 -4.94
C LYS A 188 -26.39 6.39 -3.53
N PRO A 189 -27.71 6.52 -3.33
CA PRO A 189 -28.28 6.66 -2.01
C PRO A 189 -27.89 5.51 -1.09
N TYR A 190 -27.79 5.79 0.21
CA TYR A 190 -27.53 4.75 1.19
C TYR A 190 -28.62 3.66 1.11
N ARG A 191 -28.17 2.41 1.02
CA ARG A 191 -29.00 1.22 1.20
C ARG A 191 -28.25 0.28 2.13
N TRP A 192 -28.93 -0.21 3.13
CA TRP A 192 -28.35 -1.23 3.99
C TRP A 192 -28.02 -2.49 3.18
N ARG A 193 -26.84 -3.02 3.36
CA ARG A 193 -26.40 -4.32 2.83
C ARG A 193 -25.49 -4.98 3.85
N SER A 194 -25.46 -6.30 3.85
CA SER A 194 -24.49 -7.05 4.63
C SER A 194 -23.09 -6.93 4.05
N LEU A 195 -22.09 -7.20 4.88
CA LEU A 195 -20.69 -7.26 4.43
C LEU A 195 -20.50 -8.30 3.33
N GLU A 196 -21.14 -9.45 3.48
CA GLU A 196 -21.08 -10.57 2.54
C GLU A 196 -21.63 -10.18 1.17
N GLU A 197 -22.75 -9.47 1.12
CA GLU A 197 -23.34 -8.96 -0.14
C GLU A 197 -22.41 -7.94 -0.80
N ALA A 198 -21.84 -7.01 -0.03
CA ALA A 198 -20.90 -6.02 -0.56
C ALA A 198 -19.63 -6.68 -1.11
N GLN A 199 -19.10 -7.70 -0.40
CA GLN A 199 -17.98 -8.51 -0.87
C GLN A 199 -18.32 -9.27 -2.15
N LEU A 200 -19.45 -9.96 -2.21
CA LEU A 200 -19.87 -10.73 -3.38
C LEU A 200 -20.02 -9.85 -4.64
N ARG A 201 -20.62 -8.67 -4.49
CA ARG A 201 -20.72 -7.70 -5.57
C ARG A 201 -19.34 -7.24 -6.06
N ASN A 202 -18.40 -7.06 -5.16
CA ASN A 202 -17.05 -6.59 -5.51
C ASN A 202 -16.25 -7.61 -6.33
N GLU A 203 -16.57 -8.90 -6.29
CA GLU A 203 -15.92 -9.93 -7.11
C GLU A 203 -16.04 -9.67 -8.62
N SER A 204 -17.12 -9.00 -9.06
CA SER A 204 -17.40 -8.70 -10.47
C SER A 204 -17.46 -7.22 -10.79
N SER A 205 -17.33 -6.32 -9.82
CA SER A 205 -17.40 -4.87 -10.00
C SER A 205 -16.29 -4.35 -10.94
N ARG A 206 -16.54 -3.20 -11.56
CA ARG A 206 -15.56 -2.49 -12.39
C ARG A 206 -14.32 -2.09 -11.58
N VAL A 207 -14.53 -1.63 -10.35
CA VAL A 207 -13.46 -1.28 -9.39
C VAL A 207 -13.42 -2.35 -8.31
N ARG A 208 -12.33 -3.10 -8.26
CA ARG A 208 -12.17 -4.26 -7.39
C ARG A 208 -11.23 -4.00 -6.24
N CYS A 209 -11.65 -4.35 -5.04
CA CYS A 209 -10.82 -4.35 -3.86
C CYS A 209 -9.93 -5.60 -3.88
N ILE A 210 -8.66 -5.44 -4.27
CA ILE A 210 -7.71 -6.55 -4.36
C ILE A 210 -7.02 -6.86 -3.04
N GLY A 211 -7.17 -6.00 -2.06
CA GLY A 211 -6.66 -6.20 -0.71
C GLY A 211 -7.06 -5.07 0.21
N ILE A 212 -7.16 -5.38 1.50
CA ILE A 212 -7.41 -4.42 2.58
C ILE A 212 -6.22 -4.48 3.53
N THR A 213 -5.64 -3.30 3.80
CA THR A 213 -4.64 -3.09 4.83
C THR A 213 -5.31 -2.50 6.06
N MET A 214 -5.04 -3.07 7.23
CA MET A 214 -5.48 -2.54 8.52
C MET A 214 -4.28 -2.22 9.38
N GLU A 215 -4.27 -1.04 10.01
CA GLU A 215 -3.25 -0.63 10.96
C GLU A 215 -3.69 -0.96 12.38
N THR A 216 -2.78 -1.51 13.20
CA THR A 216 -3.08 -1.86 14.58
C THR A 216 -1.82 -1.87 15.45
N ARG A 217 -2.01 -2.21 16.73
CA ARG A 217 -0.94 -2.47 17.71
C ARG A 217 -0.69 -3.98 17.80
N PRO A 218 0.51 -4.43 18.22
CA PRO A 218 0.79 -5.86 18.37
C PRO A 218 -0.17 -6.58 19.32
N ASP A 219 -0.51 -5.99 20.45
CA ASP A 219 -1.45 -6.53 21.46
C ASP A 219 -2.91 -6.57 20.97
N TRP A 220 -3.25 -5.91 19.86
CA TRP A 220 -4.53 -5.95 19.16
C TRP A 220 -4.47 -6.76 17.85
N ALA A 221 -3.53 -7.70 17.75
CA ALA A 221 -3.40 -8.65 16.65
C ALA A 221 -3.35 -10.12 17.18
N LYS A 222 -4.07 -10.42 18.25
CA LYS A 222 -4.27 -11.77 18.77
C LYS A 222 -5.23 -12.57 17.88
N GLU A 223 -5.43 -13.84 18.13
CA GLU A 223 -6.21 -14.75 17.28
C GLU A 223 -7.61 -14.21 16.96
N HIS A 224 -8.39 -13.84 17.97
CA HIS A 224 -9.76 -13.33 17.76
C HIS A 224 -9.79 -11.99 17.00
N HIS A 225 -8.82 -11.09 17.22
CA HIS A 225 -8.69 -9.85 16.43
C HIS A 225 -8.36 -10.19 14.97
N THR A 226 -7.45 -11.14 14.76
CA THR A 226 -7.02 -11.60 13.44
C THR A 226 -8.18 -12.23 12.68
N ASP A 227 -8.97 -13.08 13.33
CA ASP A 227 -10.16 -13.69 12.75
C ASP A 227 -11.19 -12.66 12.31
N ARG A 228 -11.40 -11.63 13.13
CA ARG A 228 -12.27 -10.50 12.79
C ARG A 228 -11.75 -9.73 11.57
N MET A 229 -10.47 -9.39 11.56
CA MET A 229 -9.85 -8.68 10.42
C MET A 229 -9.95 -9.50 9.12
N ILE A 230 -9.75 -10.82 9.19
CA ILE A 230 -9.90 -11.73 8.05
C ILE A 230 -11.35 -11.74 7.55
N ARG A 231 -12.35 -11.83 8.43
CA ARG A 231 -13.76 -11.74 8.06
C ARG A 231 -14.07 -10.44 7.32
N LEU A 232 -13.52 -9.32 7.78
CA LEU A 232 -13.65 -8.02 7.14
C LEU A 232 -12.96 -7.94 5.76
N GLY A 233 -12.10 -8.90 5.42
CA GLY A 233 -11.39 -8.98 4.14
C GLY A 233 -9.96 -8.45 4.17
N ALA A 234 -9.35 -8.31 5.35
CA ALA A 234 -7.94 -7.94 5.46
C ALA A 234 -7.03 -8.94 4.73
N THR A 235 -5.99 -8.41 4.09
CA THR A 235 -4.93 -9.20 3.43
C THR A 235 -3.54 -8.76 3.88
N LEU A 236 -3.44 -7.60 4.53
CA LEU A 236 -2.21 -7.06 5.12
C LEU A 236 -2.58 -6.40 6.45
N VAL A 237 -1.85 -6.72 7.49
CA VAL A 237 -1.92 -6.04 8.78
C VAL A 237 -0.59 -5.35 9.05
N GLU A 238 -0.65 -4.05 9.28
CA GLU A 238 0.51 -3.24 9.66
C GLU A 238 0.48 -3.01 11.16
N ILE A 239 1.48 -3.53 11.86
CA ILE A 239 1.60 -3.40 13.32
C ILE A 239 2.63 -2.35 13.70
N GLY A 240 2.28 -1.51 14.65
CA GLY A 240 3.15 -0.47 15.19
C GLY A 240 4.14 -1.07 16.20
N VAL A 241 5.23 -1.65 15.71
CA VAL A 241 6.31 -2.23 16.52
C VAL A 241 7.09 -1.15 17.24
N GLN A 242 7.57 -0.16 16.50
CA GLN A 242 8.31 1.03 16.89
C GLN A 242 9.79 0.75 17.21
N THR A 243 10.09 -0.15 18.16
CA THR A 243 11.43 -0.61 18.56
C THR A 243 11.32 -2.06 19.07
N LEU A 244 12.46 -2.75 19.15
CA LEU A 244 12.57 -4.10 19.75
C LEU A 244 13.22 -4.05 21.16
N ASP A 245 13.09 -2.93 21.85
CA ASP A 245 13.60 -2.70 23.20
C ASP A 245 12.45 -2.45 24.18
N ASP A 246 12.21 -3.39 25.09
CA ASP A 246 11.10 -3.31 26.05
C ASP A 246 11.25 -2.14 27.04
N GLU A 247 12.47 -1.73 27.38
CA GLU A 247 12.70 -0.56 28.24
C GLU A 247 12.24 0.72 27.54
N THR A 248 12.58 0.89 26.27
CA THR A 248 12.12 2.01 25.45
C THR A 248 10.61 1.97 25.26
N LEU A 249 10.02 0.79 24.98
CA LEU A 249 8.57 0.64 24.86
C LEU A 249 7.84 1.07 26.14
N MET A 250 8.37 0.69 27.31
CA MET A 250 7.85 1.10 28.62
C MET A 250 8.01 2.61 28.84
N ARG A 251 9.19 3.17 28.57
CA ARG A 251 9.49 4.59 28.72
C ARG A 251 8.54 5.48 27.90
N VAL A 252 8.23 5.09 26.68
CA VAL A 252 7.32 5.85 25.81
C VAL A 252 5.86 5.49 26.02
N ASN A 253 5.53 4.76 27.08
CA ASN A 253 4.17 4.31 27.37
C ASN A 253 3.52 3.57 26.19
N ARG A 254 4.22 2.62 25.55
CA ARG A 254 3.70 1.89 24.40
C ARG A 254 2.57 0.92 24.77
N GLY A 255 2.66 0.29 25.93
CA GLY A 255 1.65 -0.64 26.47
C GLY A 255 1.56 -1.96 25.72
N CYS A 256 2.64 -2.37 25.05
CA CYS A 256 2.86 -3.71 24.51
C CYS A 256 4.37 -4.01 24.56
N THR A 257 4.73 -5.28 24.46
CA THR A 257 6.10 -5.79 24.59
C THR A 257 6.61 -6.37 23.27
N VAL A 258 7.92 -6.63 23.21
CA VAL A 258 8.54 -7.37 22.10
C VAL A 258 7.96 -8.77 21.96
N LYS A 259 7.56 -9.41 23.07
CA LYS A 259 6.84 -10.69 23.06
C LYS A 259 5.50 -10.59 22.31
N ASP A 260 4.75 -9.50 22.50
CA ASP A 260 3.51 -9.26 21.75
C ASP A 260 3.76 -9.11 20.25
N VAL A 261 4.87 -8.48 19.87
CA VAL A 261 5.28 -8.36 18.45
C VAL A 261 5.53 -9.73 17.83
N LYS A 262 6.31 -10.60 18.51
CA LYS A 262 6.62 -11.96 18.05
C LYS A 262 5.34 -12.78 17.87
N GLU A 263 4.48 -12.78 18.88
CA GLU A 263 3.23 -13.52 18.85
C GLU A 263 2.27 -13.02 17.76
N ALA A 264 2.07 -11.71 17.66
CA ALA A 264 1.25 -11.10 16.60
C ALA A 264 1.76 -11.47 15.20
N THR A 265 3.09 -11.41 14.99
CA THR A 265 3.72 -11.76 13.71
C THR A 265 3.43 -13.20 13.33
N ARG A 266 3.59 -14.15 14.27
CA ARG A 266 3.28 -15.56 14.06
C ARG A 266 1.80 -15.77 13.71
N ILE A 267 0.88 -15.24 14.53
CA ILE A 267 -0.58 -15.41 14.34
C ILE A 267 -1.00 -14.88 12.96
N LEU A 268 -0.59 -13.68 12.61
CA LEU A 268 -0.93 -13.04 11.32
C LEU A 268 -0.41 -13.85 10.14
N ARG A 269 0.86 -14.30 10.19
CA ARG A 269 1.46 -15.08 9.12
C ARG A 269 0.81 -16.44 8.95
N ASP A 270 0.63 -17.18 10.05
CA ASP A 270 -0.01 -18.49 10.02
C ASP A 270 -1.43 -18.40 9.47
N SER A 271 -2.11 -17.29 9.69
CA SER A 271 -3.44 -17.01 9.13
C SER A 271 -3.43 -16.57 7.66
N GLY A 272 -2.29 -16.56 6.98
CA GLY A 272 -2.19 -16.18 5.56
C GLY A 272 -2.17 -14.68 5.29
N LEU A 273 -2.07 -13.83 6.32
CA LEU A 273 -1.95 -12.38 6.17
C LEU A 273 -0.51 -11.97 5.89
N LYS A 274 -0.34 -10.92 5.12
CA LYS A 274 0.92 -10.18 5.06
C LYS A 274 1.10 -9.37 6.33
N VAL A 275 2.36 -9.20 6.75
CA VAL A 275 2.71 -8.45 7.96
C VAL A 275 3.61 -7.27 7.61
N GLY A 276 3.19 -6.08 8.01
CA GLY A 276 3.98 -4.86 7.90
C GLY A 276 4.39 -4.34 9.27
N TYR A 277 5.62 -3.83 9.38
CA TYR A 277 6.10 -3.18 10.59
C TYR A 277 6.23 -1.68 10.39
N HIS A 278 5.80 -0.93 11.41
CA HIS A 278 6.16 0.47 11.57
C HIS A 278 7.27 0.54 12.61
N MET A 279 8.44 1.08 12.24
CA MET A 279 9.59 1.29 13.10
C MET A 279 9.81 2.79 13.30
N MET A 280 10.20 3.18 14.51
CA MET A 280 10.40 4.58 14.89
C MET A 280 11.81 4.80 15.47
N PRO A 281 12.84 4.95 14.62
CA PRO A 281 14.18 5.30 15.15
C PRO A 281 14.17 6.68 15.83
N GLY A 282 15.04 6.83 16.81
CA GLY A 282 15.18 8.04 17.61
C GLY A 282 14.15 8.17 18.73
N LEU A 283 13.53 7.09 19.21
CA LEU A 283 12.68 7.14 20.41
C LEU A 283 13.50 7.48 21.67
N PRO A 284 12.89 8.13 22.70
CA PRO A 284 13.54 8.40 23.97
C PRO A 284 14.11 7.12 24.59
N GLY A 285 15.41 7.11 24.86
CA GLY A 285 16.14 5.94 25.39
C GLY A 285 16.85 5.11 24.34
N ASN A 286 16.55 5.26 23.06
CA ASN A 286 17.31 4.62 21.99
C ASN A 286 18.57 5.43 21.65
N THR A 287 19.65 4.70 21.36
CA THR A 287 20.83 5.26 20.70
C THR A 287 20.78 4.91 19.20
N ARG A 288 21.63 5.55 18.42
CA ARG A 288 21.78 5.24 16.99
C ARG A 288 22.11 3.75 16.75
N GLU A 289 22.95 3.18 17.62
CA GLU A 289 23.38 1.78 17.55
C GLU A 289 22.19 0.83 17.82
N LYS A 290 21.36 1.13 18.83
CA LYS A 290 20.12 0.37 19.12
C LYS A 290 19.14 0.45 17.96
N ASP A 291 18.92 1.64 17.39
CA ASP A 291 18.03 1.81 16.24
C ASP A 291 18.50 1.02 15.02
N LEU A 292 19.81 1.02 14.74
CA LEU A 292 20.41 0.24 13.66
C LEU A 292 20.30 -1.26 13.92
N GLU A 293 20.53 -1.70 15.15
CA GLU A 293 20.38 -3.09 15.57
C GLU A 293 18.92 -3.54 15.43
N ASP A 294 17.94 -2.74 15.84
CA ASP A 294 16.53 -3.03 15.64
C ASP A 294 16.19 -3.25 14.16
N LEU A 295 16.65 -2.33 13.28
CA LEU A 295 16.45 -2.42 11.84
C LEU A 295 17.17 -3.62 11.20
N ARG A 296 18.21 -4.13 11.80
CA ARG A 296 18.90 -5.37 11.41
C ARG A 296 18.16 -6.58 11.96
N ARG A 297 17.81 -6.56 13.24
CA ARG A 297 17.21 -7.67 13.99
C ARG A 297 15.84 -8.07 13.46
N ILE A 298 15.02 -7.12 12.99
CA ILE A 298 13.74 -7.46 12.38
C ILE A 298 13.85 -8.41 11.16
N PHE A 299 15.05 -8.60 10.60
CA PHE A 299 15.29 -9.51 9.48
C PHE A 299 16.19 -10.70 9.83
N SER A 300 17.10 -10.56 10.79
CA SER A 300 18.00 -11.63 11.22
C SER A 300 17.33 -12.63 12.18
N ASP A 301 16.48 -12.13 13.10
CA ASP A 301 15.71 -12.96 14.03
C ASP A 301 14.45 -13.51 13.33
N GLU A 302 14.28 -14.83 13.34
CA GLU A 302 13.19 -15.54 12.66
C GLU A 302 11.80 -15.24 13.25
N ASP A 303 11.71 -14.76 14.48
CA ASP A 303 10.44 -14.41 15.11
C ASP A 303 9.78 -13.17 14.49
N PHE A 304 10.53 -12.37 13.72
CA PHE A 304 10.03 -11.13 13.11
C PHE A 304 9.84 -11.26 11.59
N ARG A 305 10.82 -10.89 10.78
CA ARG A 305 10.89 -10.98 9.32
C ARG A 305 9.66 -10.43 8.59
N PRO A 306 9.29 -9.13 8.75
CA PRO A 306 8.09 -8.56 8.15
C PRO A 306 8.15 -8.57 6.61
N ASP A 307 6.98 -8.66 5.96
CA ASP A 307 6.85 -8.56 4.50
C ASP A 307 6.96 -7.12 4.01
N TYR A 308 6.48 -6.17 4.84
CA TYR A 308 6.46 -4.72 4.57
C TYR A 308 7.12 -3.97 5.70
N LEU A 309 7.79 -2.89 5.36
CA LEU A 309 8.45 -2.01 6.33
C LEU A 309 8.13 -0.55 6.05
N LYS A 310 7.71 0.16 7.09
CA LYS A 310 7.62 1.62 7.13
C LYS A 310 8.53 2.12 8.25
N ILE A 311 9.38 3.11 7.96
CA ILE A 311 10.31 3.69 8.92
C ILE A 311 9.94 5.15 9.11
N TYR A 312 9.64 5.53 10.33
CA TYR A 312 9.18 6.86 10.72
C TYR A 312 10.08 7.43 11.80
N PRO A 313 11.19 8.13 11.46
CA PRO A 313 12.01 8.81 12.47
C PRO A 313 11.11 9.61 13.41
N THR A 314 11.43 9.54 14.70
CA THR A 314 10.65 10.19 15.75
C THR A 314 10.66 11.71 15.57
N LEU A 315 9.50 12.33 15.72
CA LEU A 315 9.31 13.77 15.57
C LEU A 315 8.79 14.35 16.87
N VAL A 316 9.31 15.52 17.24
CA VAL A 316 8.78 16.32 18.35
C VAL A 316 7.63 17.19 17.83
N ILE A 317 6.45 16.94 18.35
CA ILE A 317 5.21 17.61 17.96
C ILE A 317 4.60 18.27 19.19
N GLU A 318 4.20 19.53 19.07
CA GLU A 318 3.55 20.28 20.13
C GLU A 318 2.29 19.56 20.65
N GLY A 319 2.05 19.62 21.94
CA GLY A 319 0.92 18.94 22.60
C GLY A 319 1.16 17.47 22.96
N THR A 320 2.38 16.95 22.70
CA THR A 320 2.79 15.60 23.14
C THR A 320 3.60 15.67 24.42
N GLU A 321 3.63 14.57 25.18
CA GLU A 321 4.51 14.46 26.37
C GLU A 321 5.99 14.59 25.96
N LEU A 322 6.36 14.05 24.80
CA LEU A 322 7.71 14.17 24.23
C LEU A 322 8.12 15.63 23.97
N TYR A 323 7.17 16.48 23.60
CA TYR A 323 7.42 17.92 23.44
C TYR A 323 7.82 18.58 24.76
N ALA A 324 7.19 18.18 25.87
CA ALA A 324 7.55 18.67 27.20
C ALA A 324 8.96 18.19 27.62
N GLU A 325 9.33 16.95 27.31
CA GLU A 325 10.70 16.44 27.55
C GLU A 325 11.73 17.21 26.74
N TRP A 326 11.43 17.51 25.47
CA TRP A 326 12.28 18.28 24.58
C TRP A 326 12.46 19.73 25.09
N LEU A 327 11.40 20.41 25.47
CA LEU A 327 11.47 21.76 26.07
C LEU A 327 12.34 21.79 27.35
N ALA A 328 12.29 20.73 28.12
CA ALA A 328 13.09 20.59 29.34
C ALA A 328 14.56 20.14 29.06
N GLY A 329 14.96 20.01 27.80
CA GLY A 329 16.31 19.58 27.42
C GLY A 329 16.63 18.12 27.71
N ARG A 330 15.61 17.28 28.02
CA ARG A 330 15.79 15.85 28.34
C ARG A 330 15.71 14.93 27.12
N TYR A 331 15.31 15.46 25.97
CA TYR A 331 15.21 14.73 24.71
C TYR A 331 15.64 15.60 23.53
N ARG A 332 16.26 14.96 22.53
CA ARG A 332 16.58 15.52 21.21
C ARG A 332 16.22 14.48 20.14
N ALA A 333 15.53 14.89 19.07
CA ALA A 333 15.22 14.02 17.96
C ALA A 333 16.43 13.87 17.00
N LEU A 334 16.38 12.83 16.13
CA LEU A 334 17.34 12.67 15.04
C LEU A 334 17.19 13.80 14.02
N GLY A 335 18.29 14.48 13.72
CA GLY A 335 18.33 15.47 12.64
C GLY A 335 18.23 14.82 11.25
N ASN A 336 18.11 15.67 10.21
CA ASN A 336 18.00 15.20 8.81
C ASN A 336 19.17 14.29 8.41
N ASP A 337 20.41 14.73 8.66
CA ASP A 337 21.63 14.02 8.22
C ASP A 337 21.84 12.74 9.03
N GLU A 338 21.61 12.78 10.35
CA GLU A 338 21.67 11.59 11.22
C GLU A 338 20.68 10.51 10.77
N ALA A 339 19.46 10.91 10.42
CA ALA A 339 18.44 9.99 9.90
C ALA A 339 18.83 9.43 8.52
N VAL A 340 19.42 10.24 7.64
CA VAL A 340 19.92 9.77 6.34
C VAL A 340 21.01 8.73 6.52
N ASP A 341 22.01 9.01 7.38
CA ASP A 341 23.15 8.11 7.61
C ASP A 341 22.70 6.78 8.26
N LEU A 342 21.77 6.83 9.23
CA LEU A 342 21.15 5.65 9.81
C LEU A 342 20.44 4.80 8.76
N LEU A 343 19.63 5.44 7.92
CA LEU A 343 18.84 4.76 6.91
C LEU A 343 19.70 4.18 5.77
N VAL A 344 20.75 4.88 5.36
CA VAL A 344 21.73 4.38 4.38
C VAL A 344 22.38 3.10 4.90
N GLU A 345 22.80 3.08 6.16
CA GLU A 345 23.40 1.89 6.78
C GLU A 345 22.38 0.74 6.86
N ALA A 346 21.16 1.01 7.27
CA ALA A 346 20.10 0.01 7.34
C ALA A 346 19.77 -0.63 5.98
N HIS A 347 19.81 0.15 4.88
CA HIS A 347 19.50 -0.35 3.54
C HIS A 347 20.47 -1.41 3.02
N LYS A 348 21.68 -1.50 3.56
CA LYS A 348 22.65 -2.56 3.22
C LYS A 348 22.14 -3.95 3.59
N ASN A 349 21.29 -4.04 4.62
CA ASN A 349 20.84 -5.30 5.22
C ASN A 349 19.41 -5.69 4.84
N PHE A 350 18.71 -4.90 4.02
CA PHE A 350 17.34 -5.23 3.64
C PHE A 350 17.29 -6.42 2.67
N PRO A 351 16.55 -7.50 3.02
CA PRO A 351 16.45 -8.69 2.19
C PRO A 351 15.63 -8.45 0.91
N LYS A 352 15.75 -9.39 -0.04
CA LYS A 352 15.05 -9.33 -1.33
C LYS A 352 13.52 -9.43 -1.20
N TRP A 353 13.06 -10.10 -0.18
CA TRP A 353 11.65 -10.39 0.06
C TRP A 353 10.91 -9.29 0.85
N VAL A 354 11.56 -8.27 1.38
CA VAL A 354 10.87 -7.15 2.06
C VAL A 354 10.51 -6.03 1.08
N ARG A 355 9.36 -5.41 1.29
CA ARG A 355 9.00 -4.14 0.64
C ARG A 355 9.16 -2.97 1.62
N VAL A 356 10.19 -2.15 1.45
CA VAL A 356 10.29 -0.87 2.19
C VAL A 356 9.31 0.12 1.56
N ALA A 357 8.09 0.13 2.12
CA ALA A 357 6.97 0.85 1.55
C ALA A 357 7.11 2.36 1.72
N ARG A 358 7.59 2.79 2.90
CA ARG A 358 7.68 4.20 3.24
C ARG A 358 8.84 4.50 4.19
N ILE A 359 9.45 5.66 3.98
CA ILE A 359 10.42 6.27 4.89
C ILE A 359 9.92 7.67 5.18
N GLN A 360 9.49 7.95 6.41
CA GLN A 360 8.92 9.23 6.87
C GLN A 360 7.38 9.33 6.79
N ARG A 361 6.80 10.06 7.76
CA ARG A 361 5.38 10.42 7.82
C ARG A 361 5.07 11.66 6.97
N ASP A 362 3.80 11.81 6.57
CA ASP A 362 3.30 13.03 5.89
C ASP A 362 2.94 14.10 6.92
N VAL A 363 3.92 14.55 7.71
CA VAL A 363 3.76 15.66 8.65
C VAL A 363 4.37 16.91 8.02
N PRO A 364 3.62 18.03 7.90
CA PRO A 364 4.17 19.28 7.37
C PRO A 364 5.33 19.82 8.23
N ALA A 365 6.40 20.27 7.59
CA ALA A 365 7.63 20.69 8.27
C ALA A 365 7.41 21.79 9.33
N HIS A 366 6.46 22.70 9.10
CA HIS A 366 6.19 23.82 10.01
C HIS A 366 5.56 23.41 11.36
N ILE A 367 5.05 22.18 11.47
CA ILE A 367 4.51 21.65 12.74
C ILE A 367 5.55 20.83 13.52
N ILE A 368 6.68 20.47 12.90
CA ILE A 368 7.75 19.72 13.52
C ILE A 368 8.62 20.70 14.32
N ARG A 369 8.72 20.48 15.62
CA ARG A 369 9.56 21.32 16.52
C ARG A 369 11.00 20.84 16.53
N ASP A 370 11.23 19.52 16.45
CA ASP A 370 12.54 18.90 16.30
C ASP A 370 12.41 17.55 15.58
N GLY A 371 13.45 17.15 14.84
CA GLY A 371 13.49 15.93 14.05
C GLY A 371 13.62 16.17 12.55
N VAL A 372 13.24 15.17 11.75
CA VAL A 372 13.35 15.20 10.28
C VAL A 372 12.31 16.13 9.66
N THR A 373 12.74 17.24 9.10
CA THR A 373 11.91 18.26 8.45
C THR A 373 11.84 18.12 6.92
N LYS A 374 12.77 17.36 6.30
CA LYS A 374 12.81 17.14 4.85
C LYS A 374 11.69 16.22 4.40
N SER A 375 10.72 16.73 3.64
CA SER A 375 9.57 15.96 3.15
C SER A 375 9.93 14.87 2.11
N ASN A 376 11.12 14.92 1.53
CA ASN A 376 11.67 14.01 0.53
C ASN A 376 12.80 13.12 1.07
N LEU A 377 12.78 12.77 2.37
CA LEU A 377 13.84 11.98 3.02
C LEU A 377 14.22 10.72 2.21
N ARG A 378 13.24 10.02 1.63
CA ARG A 378 13.52 8.85 0.79
C ARG A 378 14.39 9.17 -0.42
N GLU A 379 14.11 10.25 -1.12
CA GLU A 379 14.87 10.65 -2.30
C GLU A 379 16.32 10.99 -1.93
N ILE A 380 16.52 11.62 -0.76
CA ILE A 380 17.85 11.94 -0.22
C ILE A 380 18.61 10.64 0.11
N VAL A 381 17.97 9.69 0.79
CA VAL A 381 18.55 8.37 1.10
C VAL A 381 18.91 7.63 -0.19
N ASP A 382 17.98 7.56 -1.15
CA ASP A 382 18.20 6.88 -2.44
C ASP A 382 19.36 7.55 -3.24
N ALA A 383 19.49 8.88 -3.18
CA ALA A 383 20.61 9.62 -3.79
C ALA A 383 21.95 9.28 -3.10
N ARG A 384 21.98 9.26 -1.76
CA ARG A 384 23.18 8.92 -0.98
C ARG A 384 23.64 7.48 -1.23
N LEU A 385 22.69 6.53 -1.31
CA LEU A 385 22.98 5.14 -1.66
C LEU A 385 23.65 5.03 -3.03
N ARG A 386 23.14 5.74 -4.05
CA ARG A 386 23.75 5.78 -5.39
C ARG A 386 25.16 6.35 -5.38
N MET A 387 25.39 7.46 -4.66
CA MET A 387 26.73 8.06 -4.53
C MET A 387 27.75 7.10 -3.90
N LEU A 388 27.30 6.25 -2.98
CA LEU A 388 28.12 5.26 -2.32
C LEU A 388 28.23 3.93 -3.07
N GLY A 389 27.59 3.78 -4.24
CA GLY A 389 27.55 2.54 -4.99
C GLY A 389 26.75 1.43 -4.31
N ILE A 390 25.93 1.76 -3.31
CA ILE A 390 25.13 0.78 -2.55
C ILE A 390 23.77 0.61 -3.25
N ARG A 391 23.44 -0.65 -3.58
CA ARG A 391 22.16 -1.01 -4.19
C ARG A 391 21.22 -1.62 -3.15
N CYS A 392 20.10 -0.98 -2.88
CA CYS A 392 19.05 -1.56 -2.03
C CYS A 392 18.39 -2.75 -2.73
N ARG A 393 18.32 -3.89 -2.04
CA ARG A 393 17.78 -5.15 -2.57
C ARG A 393 16.28 -5.33 -2.35
N CYS A 394 15.61 -4.40 -1.68
CA CYS A 394 14.18 -4.55 -1.35
C CYS A 394 13.29 -4.56 -2.61
N ILE A 395 12.11 -5.15 -2.50
CA ILE A 395 11.12 -5.27 -3.59
C ILE A 395 10.88 -3.91 -4.28
N ARG A 396 10.67 -2.83 -3.51
CA ARG A 396 10.36 -1.50 -4.07
C ARG A 396 11.48 -0.97 -4.98
N CYS A 397 12.73 -1.22 -4.64
CA CYS A 397 13.87 -0.74 -5.42
C CYS A 397 14.07 -1.55 -6.70
N ARG A 398 13.60 -2.80 -6.72
CA ARG A 398 13.81 -3.76 -7.80
C ARG A 398 12.61 -3.93 -8.74
N GLU A 399 11.38 -3.56 -8.33
CA GLU A 399 10.18 -3.79 -9.15
C GLU A 399 10.22 -3.03 -10.47
N VAL A 400 9.90 -3.71 -11.57
CA VAL A 400 9.98 -3.19 -12.95
C VAL A 400 9.10 -1.96 -13.19
N GLY A 401 7.97 -1.84 -12.50
CA GLY A 401 7.07 -0.69 -12.66
C GLY A 401 7.71 0.61 -12.20
N LEU A 402 8.36 0.63 -11.04
CA LEU A 402 9.08 1.81 -10.54
C LEU A 402 10.43 2.00 -11.23
N ALA A 403 11.11 0.93 -11.65
CA ALA A 403 12.32 1.00 -12.47
C ALA A 403 12.04 1.77 -13.77
N ARG A 404 10.97 1.42 -14.48
CA ARG A 404 10.53 2.15 -15.69
C ARG A 404 10.25 3.64 -15.42
N VAL A 405 9.65 3.97 -14.26
CA VAL A 405 9.40 5.38 -13.88
C VAL A 405 10.71 6.13 -13.62
N ARG A 406 11.75 5.44 -13.13
CA ARG A 406 13.10 6.01 -12.96
C ARG A 406 13.89 6.13 -14.27
N GLY A 407 13.34 5.65 -15.41
CA GLY A 407 14.00 5.68 -16.71
C GLY A 407 14.93 4.49 -16.97
N GLU A 408 14.87 3.43 -16.14
CA GLU A 408 15.63 2.19 -16.37
C GLU A 408 15.01 1.39 -17.51
N ASP A 409 15.85 0.77 -18.37
CA ASP A 409 15.37 -0.10 -19.45
C ASP A 409 14.92 -1.45 -18.89
N VAL A 410 13.64 -1.74 -19.03
CA VAL A 410 13.01 -2.98 -18.61
C VAL A 410 12.27 -3.67 -19.77
N SER A 411 12.60 -3.34 -21.01
CA SER A 411 11.84 -3.78 -22.20
C SER A 411 12.14 -5.25 -22.60
N ASN A 412 13.39 -5.69 -22.43
CA ASN A 412 13.88 -6.99 -22.94
C ASN A 412 14.19 -8.02 -21.85
N LEU A 413 13.53 -7.90 -20.69
CA LEU A 413 13.76 -8.84 -19.59
C LEU A 413 13.27 -10.25 -19.93
N ARG A 414 14.07 -11.25 -19.54
CA ARG A 414 13.76 -12.69 -19.60
C ARG A 414 13.71 -13.26 -18.17
N PRO A 415 12.62 -13.03 -17.43
CA PRO A 415 12.59 -13.36 -16.02
C PRO A 415 12.56 -14.87 -15.78
N GLU A 416 13.46 -15.31 -14.91
CA GLU A 416 13.55 -16.69 -14.43
C GLU A 416 12.95 -16.81 -13.03
N ILE A 417 12.48 -18.03 -12.69
CA ILE A 417 11.99 -18.32 -11.34
C ILE A 417 13.18 -18.49 -10.40
N LYS A 418 13.17 -17.71 -9.31
CA LYS A 418 14.08 -17.87 -8.16
C LYS A 418 13.26 -18.17 -6.91
N VAL A 419 13.82 -18.99 -6.01
CA VAL A 419 13.19 -19.39 -4.77
C VAL A 419 14.15 -19.09 -3.62
N GLU A 420 13.73 -18.24 -2.71
CA GLU A 420 14.43 -17.95 -1.46
C GLU A 420 13.58 -18.47 -0.30
N GLU A 421 14.14 -19.38 0.50
CA GLU A 421 13.49 -19.99 1.65
C GLU A 421 14.07 -19.45 2.94
N TYR A 422 13.20 -19.20 3.90
CA TYR A 422 13.60 -18.74 5.24
C TYR A 422 12.58 -19.14 6.31
N ALA A 423 13.06 -19.43 7.51
CA ALA A 423 12.19 -19.63 8.68
C ALA A 423 11.56 -18.28 9.08
N ALA A 424 10.31 -18.28 9.53
CA ALA A 424 9.66 -17.09 10.06
C ALA A 424 8.50 -17.44 11.01
N GLY A 425 8.56 -16.97 12.25
CA GLY A 425 7.51 -17.17 13.25
C GLY A 425 7.15 -18.65 13.44
N GLY A 426 8.14 -19.52 13.52
CA GLY A 426 7.98 -20.98 13.70
C GLY A 426 7.48 -21.75 12.48
N GLY A 427 7.30 -21.11 11.33
CA GLY A 427 6.96 -21.74 10.06
C GLY A 427 8.00 -21.46 8.99
N ILE A 428 7.79 -21.97 7.78
CA ILE A 428 8.69 -21.81 6.63
C ILE A 428 8.04 -20.87 5.60
N GLU A 429 8.78 -19.91 5.13
CA GLU A 429 8.40 -19.00 4.06
C GLU A 429 9.22 -19.25 2.80
N LEU A 430 8.57 -19.20 1.65
CA LEU A 430 9.22 -19.23 0.36
C LEU A 430 8.84 -17.99 -0.43
N PHE A 431 9.84 -17.21 -0.79
CA PHE A 431 9.72 -16.09 -1.72
C PHE A 431 10.05 -16.60 -3.13
N ILE A 432 9.01 -16.90 -3.89
CA ILE A 432 9.11 -17.42 -5.26
C ILE A 432 8.98 -16.22 -6.18
N SER A 433 10.06 -15.83 -6.86
CA SER A 433 10.12 -14.59 -7.64
C SER A 433 10.46 -14.85 -9.10
N LEU A 434 9.98 -13.97 -9.98
CA LEU A 434 10.38 -13.85 -11.38
C LEU A 434 11.33 -12.67 -11.47
N GLU A 435 12.61 -12.96 -11.71
CA GLU A 435 13.69 -11.98 -11.71
C GLU A 435 14.56 -12.13 -12.96
N ASP A 436 14.97 -11.00 -13.52
CA ASP A 436 16.05 -10.91 -14.50
C ASP A 436 17.02 -9.82 -14.07
N GLN A 437 18.33 -10.13 -14.10
CA GLN A 437 19.36 -9.28 -13.50
C GLN A 437 18.97 -8.92 -12.04
N ASP A 438 18.75 -7.64 -11.73
CA ASP A 438 18.28 -7.17 -10.44
C ASP A 438 16.82 -6.71 -10.48
N PHE A 439 16.13 -6.89 -11.60
CA PHE A 439 14.73 -6.49 -11.73
C PHE A 439 13.79 -7.58 -11.25
N LEU A 440 12.74 -7.17 -10.54
CA LEU A 440 11.66 -8.03 -10.07
C LEU A 440 10.40 -7.77 -10.90
N VAL A 441 10.00 -8.79 -11.68
CA VAL A 441 8.79 -8.74 -12.50
C VAL A 441 7.55 -9.15 -11.70
N GLY A 442 7.70 -10.12 -10.80
CA GLY A 442 6.62 -10.57 -9.95
C GLY A 442 7.09 -11.58 -8.92
N PHE A 443 6.21 -11.91 -7.97
CA PHE A 443 6.53 -12.90 -6.95
C PHE A 443 5.27 -13.52 -6.33
N LEU A 444 5.49 -14.63 -5.64
CA LEU A 444 4.52 -15.29 -4.78
C LEU A 444 5.16 -15.59 -3.43
N ARG A 445 4.40 -15.43 -2.33
CA ARG A 445 4.79 -15.89 -0.99
C ARG A 445 4.01 -17.14 -0.66
N LEU A 446 4.71 -18.23 -0.49
CA LEU A 446 4.17 -19.50 0.02
C LEU A 446 4.66 -19.70 1.45
N ARG A 447 3.74 -20.06 2.35
CA ARG A 447 4.04 -20.42 3.73
C ARG A 447 3.65 -21.86 4.03
N VAL A 448 4.51 -22.56 4.71
CA VAL A 448 4.15 -23.75 5.50
C VAL A 448 3.95 -23.24 6.93
N PRO A 449 2.70 -23.24 7.45
CA PRO A 449 2.39 -22.69 8.77
C PRO A 449 3.11 -23.42 9.89
N SER A 450 3.26 -22.74 11.03
CA SER A 450 3.78 -23.37 12.25
C SER A 450 2.78 -24.37 12.84
N GLU A 451 3.24 -25.26 13.71
CA GLU A 451 2.38 -26.18 14.47
C GLU A 451 1.38 -25.44 15.37
N ARG A 452 1.62 -24.17 15.67
CA ARG A 452 0.78 -23.31 16.50
C ARG A 452 -0.26 -22.51 15.69
N ALA A 453 -0.49 -22.86 14.43
CA ALA A 453 -1.53 -22.22 13.62
C ALA A 453 -2.91 -22.50 14.21
N HIS A 454 -3.70 -21.43 14.48
CA HIS A 454 -5.02 -21.57 15.10
C HIS A 454 -6.16 -21.78 14.11
N ARG A 455 -5.97 -21.38 12.84
CA ARG A 455 -7.01 -21.48 11.81
C ARG A 455 -7.07 -22.89 11.22
N PRO A 456 -8.22 -23.60 11.29
CA PRO A 456 -8.34 -24.95 10.76
C PRO A 456 -8.12 -25.04 9.25
N GLU A 457 -8.40 -23.96 8.51
CA GLU A 457 -8.23 -23.93 7.06
C GLU A 457 -6.77 -24.09 6.63
N VAL A 458 -5.82 -23.61 7.44
CA VAL A 458 -4.39 -23.57 7.08
C VAL A 458 -3.59 -24.75 7.66
N ILE A 459 -4.12 -25.47 8.65
CA ILE A 459 -3.43 -26.61 9.26
C ILE A 459 -3.22 -27.71 8.23
N GLY A 460 -1.97 -28.14 8.00
CA GLY A 460 -1.61 -29.15 7.00
C GLY A 460 -1.80 -28.71 5.54
N ALA A 461 -1.74 -27.42 5.28
CA ALA A 461 -1.82 -26.83 3.94
C ALA A 461 -0.64 -25.91 3.65
N GLY A 462 -0.27 -25.76 2.38
CA GLY A 462 0.53 -24.63 1.91
C GLY A 462 -0.35 -23.39 1.81
N VAL A 463 0.11 -22.25 2.32
CA VAL A 463 -0.68 -20.99 2.35
C VAL A 463 -0.05 -19.95 1.44
N ILE A 464 -0.78 -19.57 0.39
CA ILE A 464 -0.39 -18.45 -0.46
C ILE A 464 -0.82 -17.15 0.23
N ARG A 465 0.16 -16.35 0.63
CA ARG A 465 -0.05 -15.08 1.35
C ARG A 465 -0.04 -13.86 0.43
N GLU A 466 0.66 -13.94 -0.69
CA GLU A 466 0.72 -12.87 -1.69
C GLU A 466 1.05 -13.46 -3.07
N LEU A 467 0.45 -12.88 -4.11
CA LEU A 467 0.82 -13.06 -5.51
C LEU A 467 0.73 -11.70 -6.20
N HIS A 468 1.83 -11.21 -6.74
CA HIS A 468 1.90 -9.90 -7.36
C HIS A 468 2.74 -9.92 -8.63
N ILE A 469 2.21 -9.39 -9.73
CA ILE A 469 2.94 -9.11 -10.97
C ILE A 469 3.01 -7.59 -11.12
N TYR A 470 4.22 -7.06 -11.23
CA TYR A 470 4.51 -5.64 -11.35
C TYR A 470 4.37 -5.11 -12.78
N GLY A 471 4.35 -3.81 -12.90
CA GLY A 471 4.21 -3.07 -14.15
C GLY A 471 2.99 -2.14 -14.11
N PRO A 472 2.76 -1.36 -15.18
CA PRO A 472 1.59 -0.48 -15.26
C PRO A 472 0.30 -1.24 -15.02
N GLN A 473 -0.63 -0.61 -14.28
CA GLN A 473 -1.93 -1.23 -14.01
C GLN A 473 -2.73 -1.38 -15.31
N ILE A 474 -3.10 -2.60 -15.63
CA ILE A 474 -4.00 -2.94 -16.73
C ILE A 474 -5.37 -3.27 -16.16
N PRO A 475 -6.48 -2.72 -16.70
CA PRO A 475 -7.82 -3.08 -16.27
C PRO A 475 -8.08 -4.58 -16.36
N VAL A 476 -8.95 -5.09 -15.49
CA VAL A 476 -9.26 -6.52 -15.46
C VAL A 476 -9.94 -6.95 -16.77
N GLY A 477 -9.33 -7.92 -17.47
CA GLY A 477 -9.82 -8.42 -18.77
C GLY A 477 -9.13 -7.82 -19.99
N GLU A 478 -8.37 -6.75 -19.84
CA GLU A 478 -7.58 -6.15 -20.92
C GLU A 478 -6.17 -6.75 -20.98
N LYS A 479 -5.53 -6.69 -22.15
CA LYS A 479 -4.11 -7.08 -22.38
C LYS A 479 -3.36 -5.90 -22.98
N SER A 480 -2.08 -5.77 -22.63
CA SER A 480 -1.17 -4.79 -23.25
C SER A 480 0.15 -5.47 -23.56
N ARG A 481 0.72 -5.20 -24.75
CA ARG A 481 2.05 -5.72 -25.14
C ARG A 481 3.19 -5.17 -24.29
N GLU A 482 2.98 -3.99 -23.68
CA GLU A 482 4.00 -3.28 -22.89
C GLU A 482 3.99 -3.61 -21.39
N ALA A 483 3.05 -4.43 -20.91
CA ALA A 483 2.91 -4.73 -19.50
C ALA A 483 3.08 -6.21 -19.23
N TYR A 484 3.79 -6.57 -18.18
CA TYR A 484 3.94 -7.97 -17.74
C TYR A 484 2.64 -8.57 -17.17
N GLN A 485 1.67 -7.73 -16.77
CA GLN A 485 0.37 -8.21 -16.29
C GLN A 485 -0.42 -8.89 -17.41
N HIS A 486 -1.20 -9.92 -17.05
CA HIS A 486 -2.07 -10.69 -17.96
C HIS A 486 -1.36 -11.55 -19.03
N HIS A 487 -0.05 -11.80 -18.91
CA HIS A 487 0.74 -12.70 -19.77
C HIS A 487 0.96 -14.10 -19.20
N GLY A 488 0.16 -14.54 -18.24
CA GLY A 488 0.26 -15.89 -17.65
C GLY A 488 1.27 -16.01 -16.49
N LEU A 489 2.15 -15.04 -16.27
CA LEU A 489 3.22 -15.09 -15.25
C LEU A 489 2.72 -15.40 -13.82
N GLY A 490 1.54 -14.88 -13.46
CA GLY A 490 0.92 -15.22 -12.18
C GLY A 490 0.48 -16.68 -12.08
N ALA A 491 0.11 -17.32 -13.20
CA ALA A 491 -0.20 -18.75 -13.24
C ALA A 491 1.08 -19.58 -13.10
N THR A 492 2.17 -19.17 -13.74
CA THR A 492 3.49 -19.80 -13.64
C THR A 492 3.97 -19.82 -12.18
N LEU A 493 3.90 -18.68 -11.48
CA LEU A 493 4.26 -18.62 -10.06
C LEU A 493 3.36 -19.50 -9.18
N LEU A 494 2.05 -19.53 -9.48
CA LEU A 494 1.10 -20.35 -8.76
C LEU A 494 1.37 -21.84 -8.93
N SER A 495 1.62 -22.28 -10.19
CA SER A 495 1.97 -23.68 -10.48
C SER A 495 3.27 -24.09 -9.80
N LYS A 496 4.27 -23.19 -9.74
CA LYS A 496 5.53 -23.48 -9.03
C LYS A 496 5.33 -23.60 -7.53
N ALA A 497 4.47 -22.78 -6.94
CA ALA A 497 4.12 -22.91 -5.52
C ALA A 497 3.38 -24.22 -5.23
N GLU A 498 2.46 -24.66 -6.10
CA GLU A 498 1.73 -25.92 -6.00
C GLU A 498 2.69 -27.11 -6.10
N GLU A 499 3.64 -27.07 -7.05
CA GLU A 499 4.71 -28.08 -7.22
C GLU A 499 5.56 -28.18 -5.93
N ILE A 500 6.10 -27.07 -5.45
CA ILE A 500 6.95 -27.06 -4.26
C ILE A 500 6.19 -27.58 -3.04
N ALA A 501 4.94 -27.15 -2.85
CA ALA A 501 4.11 -27.59 -1.72
C ALA A 501 3.88 -29.11 -1.74
N ARG A 502 3.62 -29.70 -2.91
CA ARG A 502 3.43 -31.13 -3.11
C ARG A 502 4.74 -31.90 -2.99
N ASP A 503 5.73 -31.55 -3.79
CA ASP A 503 6.90 -32.41 -4.02
C ASP A 503 7.95 -32.29 -2.91
N ARG A 504 8.06 -31.10 -2.30
CA ARG A 504 9.05 -30.88 -1.24
C ARG A 504 8.48 -31.04 0.17
N PHE A 505 7.22 -30.60 0.39
CA PHE A 505 6.61 -30.61 1.71
C PHE A 505 5.54 -31.70 1.88
N GLY A 506 5.23 -32.48 0.84
CA GLY A 506 4.23 -33.55 0.90
C GLY A 506 2.80 -33.07 1.18
N LEU A 507 2.52 -31.78 0.95
CA LEU A 507 1.23 -31.18 1.25
C LEU A 507 0.21 -31.57 0.17
N LYS A 508 -1.01 -31.89 0.59
CA LYS A 508 -2.10 -32.33 -0.29
C LYS A 508 -3.03 -31.23 -0.72
N ARG A 509 -2.88 -30.03 -0.13
CA ARG A 509 -3.74 -28.89 -0.41
C ARG A 509 -3.00 -27.57 -0.26
N ILE A 510 -3.44 -26.61 -1.07
CA ILE A 510 -3.05 -25.19 -0.97
C ILE A 510 -4.27 -24.36 -0.64
N VAL A 511 -4.05 -23.42 0.25
CA VAL A 511 -5.04 -22.43 0.69
C VAL A 511 -4.54 -21.03 0.34
N VAL A 512 -5.45 -20.14 0.01
CA VAL A 512 -5.16 -18.72 -0.21
C VAL A 512 -6.20 -17.88 0.53
N LEU A 513 -5.74 -16.77 1.13
CA LEU A 513 -6.60 -15.71 1.64
C LEU A 513 -6.63 -14.58 0.59
N PRO A 514 -7.53 -14.62 -0.41
CA PRO A 514 -7.52 -13.65 -1.49
C PRO A 514 -8.23 -12.37 -1.09
N GLY A 515 -7.77 -11.23 -1.61
CA GLY A 515 -8.60 -10.04 -1.61
C GLY A 515 -9.93 -10.30 -2.32
N VAL A 516 -10.97 -9.64 -1.87
CA VAL A 516 -12.35 -9.87 -2.34
C VAL A 516 -12.45 -9.79 -3.87
N GLY A 517 -11.90 -8.76 -4.48
CA GLY A 517 -11.98 -8.51 -5.94
C GLY A 517 -11.16 -9.46 -6.81
N VAL A 518 -10.34 -10.35 -6.22
CA VAL A 518 -9.51 -11.32 -6.98
C VAL A 518 -9.91 -12.78 -6.79
N ARG A 519 -10.98 -13.08 -6.04
CA ARG A 519 -11.49 -14.45 -5.86
C ARG A 519 -11.77 -15.14 -7.20
N GLY A 520 -12.28 -14.41 -8.19
CA GLY A 520 -12.51 -14.92 -9.55
C GLY A 520 -11.24 -15.40 -10.27
N TYR A 521 -10.09 -14.79 -9.98
CA TYR A 521 -8.79 -15.23 -10.53
C TYR A 521 -8.41 -16.64 -10.04
N TYR A 522 -8.56 -16.89 -8.75
CA TYR A 522 -8.26 -18.19 -8.14
C TYR A 522 -9.29 -19.26 -8.53
N ARG A 523 -10.58 -18.89 -8.64
CA ARG A 523 -11.65 -19.81 -9.10
C ARG A 523 -11.34 -20.36 -10.50
N LYS A 524 -10.89 -19.52 -11.43
CA LYS A 524 -10.46 -19.94 -12.77
C LYS A 524 -9.25 -20.90 -12.78
N ARG A 525 -8.55 -21.06 -11.65
CA ARG A 525 -7.38 -21.94 -11.48
C ARG A 525 -7.68 -23.16 -10.58
N GLY A 526 -8.96 -23.45 -10.37
CA GLY A 526 -9.40 -24.63 -9.64
C GLY A 526 -9.52 -24.47 -8.12
N TYR A 527 -9.31 -23.24 -7.61
CA TYR A 527 -9.54 -22.96 -6.18
C TYR A 527 -11.02 -22.76 -5.91
N ARG A 528 -11.53 -23.38 -4.85
CA ARG A 528 -12.93 -23.25 -4.42
C ARG A 528 -12.98 -22.58 -3.05
N ARG A 529 -13.97 -21.70 -2.86
CA ARG A 529 -14.20 -21.09 -1.54
C ARG A 529 -14.61 -22.15 -0.54
N LEU A 530 -14.04 -22.12 0.64
CA LEU A 530 -14.45 -22.98 1.74
C LEU A 530 -15.78 -22.49 2.34
N PRO A 531 -16.67 -23.38 2.77
CA PRO A 531 -17.95 -23.00 3.39
C PRO A 531 -17.73 -22.07 4.59
N SER A 532 -18.52 -21.02 4.67
CA SER A 532 -18.49 -20.01 5.75
C SER A 532 -17.11 -19.42 6.05
N SER A 533 -16.18 -19.47 5.08
CA SER A 533 -14.80 -19.01 5.24
C SER A 533 -14.40 -18.06 4.12
N PRO A 534 -13.55 -17.06 4.39
CA PRO A 534 -12.98 -16.19 3.36
C PRO A 534 -11.89 -16.87 2.52
N TYR A 535 -11.38 -18.02 2.98
CA TYR A 535 -10.32 -18.75 2.28
C TYR A 535 -10.82 -19.51 1.05
N MET A 536 -9.91 -19.66 0.10
CA MET A 536 -10.10 -20.56 -1.06
C MET A 536 -9.05 -21.66 -1.03
N MET A 537 -9.42 -22.87 -1.44
CA MET A 537 -8.60 -24.06 -1.37
C MET A 537 -8.59 -24.80 -2.69
N LYS A 538 -7.44 -25.36 -3.05
CA LYS A 538 -7.25 -26.33 -4.13
C LYS A 538 -6.55 -27.58 -3.57
N ARG A 539 -7.06 -28.79 -3.93
CA ARG A 539 -6.32 -30.03 -3.74
C ARG A 539 -5.25 -30.12 -4.80
N ILE A 540 -4.03 -30.42 -4.40
CA ILE A 540 -2.90 -30.70 -5.29
C ILE A 540 -2.67 -32.20 -5.27
N ALA A 541 -3.00 -32.87 -6.40
CA ALA A 541 -2.80 -34.32 -6.52
C ALA A 541 -1.32 -34.69 -6.40
N GLN A 542 -1.07 -35.90 -5.89
CA GLN A 542 0.25 -36.54 -5.94
C GLN A 542 0.61 -36.85 -7.37
#